data_0a1de14f55769dc38f55da812f409a27
#
_entry.id   0a1de14f55769dc38f55da812f409a27
#
_cell.length_a   1.000
_cell.length_b   1.000
_cell.length_c   1.000
_cell.angle_alpha   90.00
_cell.angle_beta   90.00
_cell.angle_gamma   90.00
#
_symmetry.space_group_name_H-M   'P 1'
#
loop_
_entity.id
_entity.type
_entity.pdbx_description
1 polymer ?
#
loop_
_entity_poly.entity_id
_entity_poly.type
_entity_poly.pdbx_seq_one_letter_code
_entity_poly.pdbx_strand_id
1 'polypeptide(L)'
;PKGDGSIPEEEKEIMQGIGAWLRVNGEAIYSTRPWKIFGEGPTKLATMKATQKGVMKPGWNYRQEFSPQDIRFTQSKDGKTLYATTLNWPESGKIIVHSLNEGSDYFPGEISSVEMLGNTGKIEWKRTAAGLEISFPDEKPCDIAYAFKIQ
;
A
#
# COMPACT_ATOMS: atom_id res chain seq x y z
N PRO A 1 14.15 -1.03 22.43
CA PRO A 1 15.52 -1.00 22.96
C PRO A 1 15.63 -1.88 24.20
N LYS A 2 16.81 -2.40 24.48
CA LYS A 2 17.13 -3.13 25.70
C LYS A 2 17.26 -2.19 26.90
N GLY A 3 17.32 -2.77 28.12
CA GLY A 3 17.43 -1.98 29.35
C GLY A 3 18.71 -1.13 29.47
N ASP A 4 19.76 -1.45 28.70
CA ASP A 4 21.01 -0.68 28.59
C ASP A 4 20.96 0.42 27.53
N GLY A 5 19.82 0.60 26.87
CA GLY A 5 19.61 1.59 25.79
C GLY A 5 20.04 1.12 24.40
N SER A 6 20.61 -0.08 24.26
CA SER A 6 20.97 -0.63 22.95
C SER A 6 19.74 -1.10 22.17
N ILE A 7 19.84 -1.07 20.86
CA ILE A 7 18.82 -1.57 19.93
C ILE A 7 19.25 -2.95 19.42
N PRO A 8 18.41 -4.00 19.57
CA PRO A 8 18.71 -5.30 18.97
C PRO A 8 18.96 -5.21 17.47
N GLU A 9 19.82 -6.07 16.93
CA GLU A 9 20.17 -6.00 15.51
C GLU A 9 18.95 -6.23 14.60
N GLU A 10 18.07 -7.16 14.97
CA GLU A 10 16.81 -7.42 14.28
C GLU A 10 15.90 -6.18 14.18
N GLU A 11 15.84 -5.37 15.26
CA GLU A 11 15.08 -4.11 15.25
C GLU A 11 15.74 -3.05 14.35
N LYS A 12 17.08 -3.02 14.29
CA LYS A 12 17.80 -2.12 13.38
C LYS A 12 17.54 -2.49 11.91
N GLU A 13 17.58 -3.78 11.59
CA GLU A 13 17.28 -4.27 10.25
C GLU A 13 15.86 -3.87 9.81
N ILE A 14 14.87 -4.02 10.69
CA ILE A 14 13.50 -3.58 10.42
C ILE A 14 13.45 -2.07 10.17
N MET A 15 14.09 -1.27 11.01
CA MET A 15 14.12 0.19 10.85
C MET A 15 14.83 0.61 9.57
N GLN A 16 15.91 -0.07 9.18
CA GLN A 16 16.62 0.17 7.94
C GLN A 16 15.76 -0.20 6.73
N GLY A 17 15.02 -1.32 6.80
CA GLY A 17 14.06 -1.73 5.77
C GLY A 17 12.94 -0.71 5.58
N ILE A 18 12.35 -0.21 6.68
CA ILE A 18 11.36 0.88 6.62
C ILE A 18 11.97 2.13 5.99
N GLY A 19 13.18 2.52 6.38
CA GLY A 19 13.87 3.66 5.81
C GLY A 19 14.17 3.50 4.31
N ALA A 20 14.56 2.30 3.88
CA ALA A 20 14.77 1.99 2.47
C ALA A 20 13.47 2.10 1.66
N TRP A 21 12.38 1.54 2.17
CA TRP A 21 11.05 1.63 1.56
C TRP A 21 10.58 3.08 1.45
N LEU A 22 10.73 3.88 2.51
CA LEU A 22 10.34 5.29 2.51
C LEU A 22 11.17 6.17 1.55
N ARG A 23 12.41 5.80 1.25
CA ARG A 23 13.19 6.49 0.20
C ARG A 23 12.56 6.34 -1.18
N VAL A 24 11.89 5.24 -1.44
CA VAL A 24 11.22 4.95 -2.72
C VAL A 24 9.77 5.46 -2.71
N ASN A 25 9.02 5.13 -1.66
CA ASN A 25 7.57 5.32 -1.60
C ASN A 25 7.12 6.46 -0.66
N GLY A 26 8.04 7.22 -0.10
CA GLY A 26 7.75 8.25 0.90
C GLY A 26 6.77 9.32 0.43
N GLU A 27 6.70 9.60 -0.88
CA GLU A 27 5.71 10.52 -1.47
C GLU A 27 4.28 10.08 -1.16
N ALA A 28 4.01 8.77 -1.12
CA ALA A 28 2.70 8.22 -0.79
C ALA A 28 2.34 8.34 0.71
N ILE A 29 3.30 8.71 1.56
CA ILE A 29 3.13 8.80 3.02
C ILE A 29 3.25 10.24 3.51
N TYR A 30 4.36 10.94 3.12
CA TYR A 30 4.63 12.27 3.61
C TYR A 30 3.67 13.30 3.01
N SER A 31 3.17 14.19 3.87
CA SER A 31 2.25 15.26 3.45
C SER A 31 0.96 14.78 2.80
N THR A 32 0.55 13.54 3.04
CA THR A 32 -0.71 12.97 2.59
C THR A 32 -1.78 13.00 3.69
N ARG A 33 -2.98 12.59 3.36
CA ARG A 33 -4.12 12.39 4.25
C ARG A 33 -4.87 11.10 3.85
N PRO A 34 -5.72 10.54 4.73
CA PRO A 34 -6.61 9.44 4.35
C PRO A 34 -7.48 9.82 3.15
N TRP A 35 -7.71 8.87 2.26
CA TRP A 35 -8.68 9.02 1.19
C TRP A 35 -10.09 8.67 1.68
N LYS A 36 -11.10 8.68 0.79
CA LYS A 36 -12.51 8.36 1.11
C LYS A 36 -12.67 6.96 1.71
N ILE A 37 -11.83 6.02 1.29
CA ILE A 37 -11.71 4.67 1.87
C ILE A 37 -10.25 4.40 2.21
N PHE A 38 -10.00 3.62 3.26
CA PHE A 38 -8.62 3.33 3.68
C PHE A 38 -7.92 2.32 2.79
N GLY A 39 -8.67 1.46 2.11
CA GLY A 39 -8.14 0.40 1.25
C GLY A 39 -9.21 -0.58 0.80
N GLU A 40 -8.78 -1.53 0.00
CA GLU A 40 -9.56 -2.68 -0.47
C GLU A 40 -8.69 -3.94 -0.47
N GLY A 41 -9.30 -5.09 -0.67
CA GLY A 41 -8.62 -6.37 -0.82
C GLY A 41 -9.31 -7.51 -0.07
N PRO A 42 -8.88 -8.76 -0.35
CA PRO A 42 -9.51 -9.95 0.19
C PRO A 42 -9.14 -10.23 1.65
N THR A 43 -7.98 -9.72 2.11
CA THR A 43 -7.48 -10.05 3.45
C THR A 43 -8.27 -9.32 4.52
N LYS A 44 -9.03 -10.07 5.31
CA LYS A 44 -9.73 -9.54 6.47
C LYS A 44 -8.75 -9.39 7.63
N LEU A 45 -8.47 -8.15 8.02
CA LEU A 45 -7.73 -7.91 9.26
C LEU A 45 -8.50 -8.57 10.40
N ALA A 46 -7.83 -9.44 11.14
CA ALA A 46 -8.42 -10.00 12.35
C ALA A 46 -8.79 -8.83 13.27
N THR A 47 -10.07 -8.58 13.42
CA THR A 47 -10.55 -7.61 14.40
C THR A 47 -10.08 -8.07 15.76
N MET A 48 -9.17 -7.31 16.37
CA MET A 48 -8.80 -7.50 17.76
C MET A 48 -10.08 -7.35 18.58
N LYS A 49 -10.72 -8.46 18.93
CA LYS A 49 -11.68 -8.45 20.02
C LYS A 49 -10.86 -8.13 21.26
N ALA A 50 -10.89 -6.88 21.69
CA ALA A 50 -10.40 -6.52 23.00
C ALA A 50 -11.08 -7.46 24.01
N THR A 51 -10.30 -8.37 24.58
CA THR A 51 -10.79 -9.13 25.72
C THR A 51 -11.04 -8.11 26.82
N GLN A 52 -12.18 -8.21 27.52
CA GLN A 52 -12.64 -7.27 28.55
C GLN A 52 -11.61 -6.98 29.68
N LYS A 53 -10.39 -7.49 29.61
CA LYS A 53 -9.31 -7.31 30.59
C LYS A 53 -8.01 -6.76 30.03
N GLY A 54 -7.96 -6.26 28.80
CA GLY A 54 -6.78 -5.57 28.27
C GLY A 54 -5.46 -6.39 28.17
N VAL A 55 -5.53 -7.70 28.35
CA VAL A 55 -4.35 -8.58 28.33
C VAL A 55 -4.25 -9.20 26.93
N MET A 56 -3.21 -8.79 26.18
CA MET A 56 -2.81 -9.49 24.97
C MET A 56 -2.39 -10.92 25.33
N LYS A 57 -3.07 -11.93 24.75
CA LYS A 57 -2.65 -13.33 24.96
C LYS A 57 -1.28 -13.53 24.31
N PRO A 58 -0.29 -14.11 24.98
CA PRO A 58 0.97 -14.55 24.39
C PRO A 58 0.67 -15.58 23.29
N GLY A 59 1.29 -15.41 22.11
CA GLY A 59 1.16 -16.37 21.01
C GLY A 59 0.34 -15.89 19.80
N TRP A 60 -0.09 -14.65 19.75
CA TRP A 60 -0.67 -14.07 18.55
C TRP A 60 0.42 -13.86 17.50
N ASN A 61 0.35 -14.67 16.45
CA ASN A 61 1.24 -14.55 15.30
C ASN A 61 0.68 -13.44 14.40
N TYR A 62 1.24 -12.23 14.49
CA TYR A 62 0.87 -11.07 13.66
C TYR A 62 1.38 -11.17 12.21
N ARG A 63 1.91 -12.31 11.81
CA ARG A 63 2.29 -12.55 10.43
C ARG A 63 1.02 -12.75 9.60
N GLN A 64 0.46 -11.66 9.12
CA GLN A 64 -0.57 -11.69 8.12
C GLN A 64 0.08 -11.56 6.75
N GLU A 65 -0.07 -12.58 5.93
CA GLU A 65 0.33 -12.51 4.53
C GLU A 65 -0.73 -11.72 3.78
N PHE A 66 -0.32 -10.65 3.13
CA PHE A 66 -1.17 -9.86 2.26
C PHE A 66 -1.04 -10.34 0.82
N SER A 67 -2.15 -10.26 0.08
CA SER A 67 -2.16 -10.50 -1.35
C SER A 67 -1.81 -9.23 -2.13
N PRO A 68 -1.47 -9.34 -3.41
CA PRO A 68 -1.31 -8.16 -4.28
C PRO A 68 -2.58 -7.33 -4.45
N GLN A 69 -3.76 -7.92 -4.16
CA GLN A 69 -5.05 -7.24 -4.21
C GLN A 69 -5.38 -6.47 -2.93
N ASP A 70 -4.55 -6.61 -1.88
CA ASP A 70 -4.66 -5.78 -0.68
C ASP A 70 -4.01 -4.43 -0.93
N ILE A 71 -4.83 -3.41 -1.07
CA ILE A 71 -4.41 -2.06 -1.45
C ILE A 71 -4.76 -1.10 -0.33
N ARG A 72 -3.88 -0.13 -0.07
CA ARG A 72 -4.09 0.95 0.89
C ARG A 72 -4.01 2.28 0.18
N PHE A 73 -4.90 3.20 0.56
CA PHE A 73 -5.03 4.49 -0.10
C PHE A 73 -4.62 5.65 0.79
N THR A 74 -3.90 6.58 0.18
CA THR A 74 -3.67 7.93 0.70
C THR A 74 -3.87 8.93 -0.42
N GLN A 75 -4.08 10.20 -0.09
CA GLN A 75 -4.18 11.27 -1.10
C GLN A 75 -3.33 12.47 -0.71
N SER A 76 -2.90 13.25 -1.69
CA SER A 76 -2.25 14.54 -1.46
C SER A 76 -3.19 15.50 -0.71
N LYS A 77 -2.63 16.48 -0.01
CA LYS A 77 -3.42 17.46 0.77
C LYS A 77 -4.39 18.27 -0.08
N ASP A 78 -4.03 18.53 -1.33
CA ASP A 78 -4.86 19.26 -2.30
C ASP A 78 -5.88 18.36 -3.02
N GLY A 79 -5.82 17.04 -2.77
CA GLY A 79 -6.73 16.05 -3.33
C GLY A 79 -6.51 15.72 -4.82
N LYS A 80 -5.45 16.23 -5.44
CA LYS A 80 -5.20 16.05 -6.88
C LYS A 80 -4.50 14.74 -7.21
N THR A 81 -3.82 14.14 -6.24
CA THR A 81 -3.09 12.90 -6.40
C THR A 81 -3.60 11.86 -5.44
N LEU A 82 -3.94 10.70 -5.95
CA LEU A 82 -4.27 9.51 -5.18
C LEU A 82 -3.05 8.58 -5.21
N TYR A 83 -2.72 8.00 -4.07
CA TYR A 83 -1.73 6.93 -3.97
C TYR A 83 -2.44 5.63 -3.63
N ALA A 84 -2.16 4.59 -4.42
CA ALA A 84 -2.64 3.23 -4.21
C ALA A 84 -1.41 2.34 -3.92
N THR A 85 -1.27 1.87 -2.68
CA THR A 85 -0.16 1.02 -2.27
C THR A 85 -0.63 -0.42 -2.19
N THR A 86 -0.15 -1.28 -3.10
CA THR A 86 -0.35 -2.73 -3.01
C THR A 86 0.62 -3.35 -2.02
N LEU A 87 0.15 -4.33 -1.25
CA LEU A 87 0.91 -4.90 -0.14
C LEU A 87 1.73 -6.14 -0.53
N ASN A 88 1.69 -6.54 -1.81
CA ASN A 88 2.53 -7.61 -2.33
C ASN A 88 2.72 -7.46 -3.85
N TRP A 89 3.69 -8.19 -4.42
CA TRP A 89 3.94 -8.22 -5.86
C TRP A 89 3.06 -9.28 -6.53
N PRO A 90 2.33 -8.93 -7.62
CA PRO A 90 1.48 -9.89 -8.31
C PRO A 90 2.30 -10.81 -9.22
N GLU A 91 2.20 -12.13 -9.04
CA GLU A 91 2.80 -13.11 -9.95
C GLU A 91 2.22 -13.03 -11.36
N SER A 92 0.97 -12.59 -11.48
CA SER A 92 0.29 -12.35 -12.76
C SER A 92 0.80 -11.11 -13.51
N GLY A 93 1.67 -10.32 -12.90
CA GLY A 93 2.14 -9.05 -13.45
C GLY A 93 1.09 -7.94 -13.49
N LYS A 94 -0.09 -8.14 -12.89
CA LYS A 94 -1.19 -7.16 -12.92
C LYS A 94 -1.98 -7.12 -11.62
N ILE A 95 -2.56 -5.94 -11.34
CA ILE A 95 -3.59 -5.77 -10.31
C ILE A 95 -4.82 -5.06 -10.87
N ILE A 96 -5.94 -5.17 -10.17
CA ILE A 96 -7.16 -4.42 -10.44
C ILE A 96 -7.52 -3.65 -9.17
N VAL A 97 -7.59 -2.33 -9.29
CA VAL A 97 -8.06 -1.45 -8.22
C VAL A 97 -9.56 -1.23 -8.42
N HIS A 98 -10.38 -2.01 -7.74
CA HIS A 98 -11.83 -2.03 -7.95
C HIS A 98 -12.51 -0.71 -7.61
N SER A 99 -12.05 -0.02 -6.58
CA SER A 99 -12.58 1.28 -6.16
C SER A 99 -12.39 2.39 -7.20
N LEU A 100 -11.57 2.16 -8.24
CA LEU A 100 -11.30 3.09 -9.33
C LEU A 100 -11.94 2.68 -10.65
N ASN A 101 -13.04 1.94 -10.62
CA ASN A 101 -13.77 1.53 -11.82
C ASN A 101 -14.35 2.73 -12.58
N GLU A 102 -14.77 2.50 -13.83
CA GLU A 102 -15.58 3.48 -14.58
C GLU A 102 -16.88 3.75 -13.83
N GLY A 103 -17.19 5.03 -13.59
CA GLY A 103 -18.37 5.43 -12.82
C GLY A 103 -18.24 5.29 -11.30
N SER A 104 -17.05 5.13 -10.77
CA SER A 104 -16.81 5.07 -9.34
C SER A 104 -17.22 6.36 -8.61
N ASP A 105 -18.07 6.26 -7.59
CA ASP A 105 -18.42 7.37 -6.69
C ASP A 105 -17.22 7.86 -5.86
N TYR A 106 -16.22 7.00 -5.67
CA TYR A 106 -15.00 7.37 -4.95
C TYR A 106 -14.08 8.25 -5.79
N PHE A 107 -14.03 7.99 -7.11
CA PHE A 107 -13.18 8.72 -8.06
C PHE A 107 -13.96 9.07 -9.33
N PRO A 108 -14.81 10.12 -9.31
CA PRO A 108 -15.70 10.45 -10.44
C PRO A 108 -14.97 11.08 -11.64
N GLY A 109 -13.73 11.56 -11.44
CA GLY A 109 -12.93 12.18 -12.51
C GLY A 109 -12.28 11.17 -13.45
N GLU A 110 -11.68 11.69 -14.53
CA GLU A 110 -10.82 10.92 -15.40
C GLU A 110 -9.45 10.70 -14.76
N ILE A 111 -8.81 9.58 -15.08
CA ILE A 111 -7.43 9.31 -14.71
C ILE A 111 -6.56 9.73 -15.89
N SER A 112 -5.65 10.66 -15.67
CA SER A 112 -4.75 11.19 -16.68
C SER A 112 -3.39 10.49 -16.70
N SER A 113 -2.93 9.99 -15.55
CA SER A 113 -1.66 9.29 -15.43
C SER A 113 -1.65 8.28 -14.29
N VAL A 114 -0.86 7.22 -14.49
CA VAL A 114 -0.52 6.24 -13.45
C VAL A 114 0.99 5.99 -13.53
N GLU A 115 1.67 6.21 -12.43
CA GLU A 115 3.11 6.00 -12.28
C GLU A 115 3.36 5.10 -11.08
N MET A 116 4.38 4.25 -11.12
CA MET A 116 4.85 3.50 -9.95
C MET A 116 6.03 4.25 -9.32
N LEU A 117 5.96 4.54 -8.03
CA LEU A 117 7.05 5.20 -7.33
C LEU A 117 8.32 4.33 -7.36
N GLY A 118 9.45 4.96 -7.68
CA GLY A 118 10.74 4.28 -7.85
C GLY A 118 10.94 3.58 -9.19
N ASN A 119 9.95 3.58 -10.08
CA ASN A 119 10.09 3.10 -11.45
C ASN A 119 10.20 4.29 -12.41
N THR A 120 11.13 4.22 -13.36
CA THR A 120 11.34 5.26 -14.39
C THR A 120 10.66 4.92 -15.71
N GLY A 121 10.19 3.68 -15.86
CA GLY A 121 9.50 3.22 -17.06
C GLY A 121 8.04 3.61 -17.06
N LYS A 122 7.42 3.59 -18.24
CA LYS A 122 5.98 3.81 -18.40
C LYS A 122 5.22 2.63 -17.81
N ILE A 123 4.16 2.93 -17.06
CA ILE A 123 3.22 1.94 -16.55
C ILE A 123 2.03 1.85 -17.52
N GLU A 124 1.76 0.64 -17.99
CA GLU A 124 0.57 0.37 -18.80
C GLU A 124 -0.63 0.17 -17.85
N TRP A 125 -1.70 0.88 -18.15
CA TRP A 125 -2.93 0.83 -17.35
C TRP A 125 -4.16 1.05 -18.22
N LYS A 126 -5.31 0.58 -17.73
CA LYS A 126 -6.60 0.77 -18.37
C LYS A 126 -7.69 0.86 -17.30
N ARG A 127 -8.54 1.87 -17.40
CA ARG A 127 -9.75 1.96 -16.58
C ARG A 127 -10.89 1.22 -17.25
N THR A 128 -11.59 0.38 -16.50
CA THR A 128 -12.67 -0.48 -16.98
C THR A 128 -13.84 -0.44 -15.99
N ALA A 129 -14.97 -1.04 -16.36
CA ALA A 129 -16.09 -1.23 -15.44
C ALA A 129 -15.75 -2.11 -14.23
N ALA A 130 -14.69 -2.96 -14.31
CA ALA A 130 -14.23 -3.80 -13.20
C ALA A 130 -13.29 -3.07 -12.24
N GLY A 131 -12.59 -2.04 -12.69
CA GLY A 131 -11.59 -1.30 -11.92
C GLY A 131 -10.53 -0.67 -12.80
N LEU A 132 -9.52 -0.10 -12.16
CA LEU A 132 -8.29 0.35 -12.80
C LEU A 132 -7.32 -0.84 -12.85
N GLU A 133 -7.12 -1.37 -14.05
CA GLU A 133 -6.11 -2.41 -14.31
C GLU A 133 -4.76 -1.74 -14.46
N ILE A 134 -3.75 -2.24 -13.73
CA ILE A 134 -2.39 -1.71 -13.75
C ILE A 134 -1.42 -2.87 -14.00
N SER A 135 -0.57 -2.75 -15.02
CA SER A 135 0.51 -3.69 -15.29
C SER A 135 1.75 -3.31 -14.51
N PHE A 136 2.41 -4.29 -13.93
CA PHE A 136 3.65 -4.11 -13.20
C PHE A 136 4.84 -4.17 -14.16
N PRO A 137 5.94 -3.44 -13.89
CA PRO A 137 7.18 -3.57 -14.63
C PRO A 137 7.86 -4.91 -14.29
N ASP A 138 8.84 -5.30 -15.11
CA ASP A 138 9.61 -6.52 -14.85
C ASP A 138 10.49 -6.42 -13.61
N GLU A 139 10.98 -5.22 -13.30
CA GLU A 139 11.87 -4.98 -12.16
C GLU A 139 11.13 -4.35 -10.98
N LYS A 140 11.39 -4.88 -9.79
CA LYS A 140 10.85 -4.35 -8.53
C LYS A 140 11.64 -3.12 -8.09
N PRO A 141 10.99 -1.97 -7.81
CA PRO A 141 11.70 -0.79 -7.30
C PRO A 141 12.13 -0.94 -5.84
N CYS A 142 11.57 -1.90 -5.11
CA CYS A 142 11.87 -2.22 -3.72
C CYS A 142 11.34 -3.63 -3.38
N ASP A 143 11.62 -4.11 -2.15
CA ASP A 143 11.27 -5.49 -1.76
C ASP A 143 9.88 -5.63 -1.12
N ILE A 144 9.31 -4.54 -0.64
CA ILE A 144 8.08 -4.56 0.18
C ILE A 144 7.12 -3.51 -0.36
N ALA A 145 5.86 -3.84 -0.56
CA ALA A 145 4.76 -2.95 -0.94
C ALA A 145 5.12 -1.90 -2.03
N TYR A 146 4.22 -1.60 -2.90
CA TYR A 146 4.50 -0.81 -4.10
C TYR A 146 3.43 0.26 -4.29
N ALA A 147 3.83 1.52 -4.32
CA ALA A 147 2.89 2.62 -4.42
C ALA A 147 2.77 3.12 -5.86
N PHE A 148 1.52 3.26 -6.29
CA PHE A 148 1.16 3.92 -7.55
C PHE A 148 0.65 5.32 -7.27
N LYS A 149 1.14 6.28 -8.03
CA LYS A 149 0.69 7.67 -8.09
C LYS A 149 -0.31 7.79 -9.22
N ILE A 150 -1.51 8.26 -8.91
CA ILE A 150 -2.66 8.33 -9.82
C ILE A 150 -3.16 9.78 -9.85
N GLN A 151 -3.26 10.36 -11.03
CA GLN A 151 -3.70 11.73 -11.26
C GLN A 151 -4.82 11.81 -12.31
#